data_0043fb6fb94421c9d609359f472ba5da
#
_entry.id   0043fb6fb94421c9d609359f472ba5da
#
_cell.length_a   1.000
_cell.length_b   1.000
_cell.length_c   1.000
_cell.angle_alpha   90.00
_cell.angle_beta   90.00
_cell.angle_gamma   90.00
#
_symmetry.space_group_name_H-M   'P 1'
#
loop_
_entity.id
_entity.type
_entity.pdbx_description
1 polymer ?
#
loop_
_entity_poly.entity_id
_entity_poly.type
_entity_poly.pdbx_seq_one_letter_code
_entity_poly.pdbx_strand_id
1 'polypeptide(L)'
;MAVKPVPIRIPENLLEIVDLHTKATRSDRSTVMRQWLWRSAEHELVNMVGAGQLTIGRAAELLELTHYDIYRMAAAHSIQLGASEDAHAIGRNLVGDSVQPRE
;
A
#
# COMPACT_ATOMS: atom_id res chain seq x y z
N MET A 1 7.34 -17.16 7.03
CA MET A 1 6.11 -16.81 6.32
C MET A 1 5.84 -17.81 5.22
N ALA A 2 4.62 -18.24 5.11
CA ALA A 2 4.27 -19.22 4.09
C ALA A 2 4.20 -18.55 2.71
N VAL A 3 4.63 -19.29 1.70
CA VAL A 3 4.62 -18.80 0.33
C VAL A 3 3.72 -19.71 -0.48
N LYS A 4 2.83 -19.12 -1.25
CA LYS A 4 1.90 -19.88 -2.09
C LYS A 4 2.06 -19.49 -3.55
N PRO A 5 2.01 -20.45 -4.46
CA PRO A 5 1.99 -20.12 -5.88
C PRO A 5 0.61 -19.57 -6.24
N VAL A 6 0.59 -18.45 -6.94
CA VAL A 6 -0.66 -17.83 -7.36
C VAL A 6 -0.56 -17.56 -8.85
N PRO A 7 -1.34 -18.26 -9.69
CA PRO A 7 -1.29 -18.00 -11.12
C PRO A 7 -2.07 -16.75 -11.45
N ILE A 8 -1.44 -15.81 -12.13
CA ILE A 8 -2.10 -14.60 -12.59
C ILE A 8 -1.68 -14.33 -14.02
N ARG A 9 -2.52 -13.61 -14.73
CA ARG A 9 -2.21 -13.20 -16.09
C ARG A 9 -1.72 -11.77 -16.06
N ILE A 10 -0.64 -11.52 -16.77
CA ILE A 10 0.01 -10.22 -16.78
C ILE A 10 0.06 -9.70 -18.20
N PRO A 11 -0.40 -8.47 -18.46
CA PRO A 11 -0.30 -7.88 -19.78
C PRO A 11 1.15 -7.82 -20.24
N GLU A 12 1.35 -7.99 -21.53
CA GLU A 12 2.71 -8.05 -22.06
C GLU A 12 3.47 -6.76 -21.83
N ASN A 13 2.81 -5.62 -21.94
CA ASN A 13 3.50 -4.34 -21.74
C ASN A 13 3.96 -4.19 -20.29
N LEU A 14 3.16 -4.68 -19.34
CA LEU A 14 3.59 -4.63 -17.94
C LEU A 14 4.77 -5.55 -17.71
N LEU A 15 4.72 -6.73 -18.33
CA LEU A 15 5.81 -7.67 -18.21
C LEU A 15 7.10 -7.10 -18.79
N GLU A 16 7.00 -6.34 -19.88
CA GLU A 16 8.15 -5.67 -20.46
C GLU A 16 8.77 -4.67 -19.47
N ILE A 17 7.91 -3.95 -18.76
CA ILE A 17 8.41 -3.00 -17.77
C ILE A 17 9.15 -3.72 -16.65
N VAL A 18 8.59 -4.86 -16.21
CA VAL A 18 9.27 -5.67 -15.22
C VAL A 18 10.64 -6.11 -15.72
N ASP A 19 10.69 -6.56 -16.97
CA ASP A 19 11.95 -7.05 -17.53
C ASP A 19 12.98 -5.94 -17.66
N LEU A 20 12.55 -4.73 -18.01
CA LEU A 20 13.47 -3.59 -18.05
C LEU A 20 14.08 -3.34 -16.68
N HIS A 21 13.26 -3.44 -15.65
CA HIS A 21 13.74 -3.22 -14.29
C HIS A 21 14.66 -4.33 -13.83
N THR A 22 14.33 -5.57 -14.17
CA THR A 22 15.20 -6.69 -13.79
C THR A 22 16.59 -6.53 -14.38
N LYS A 23 16.69 -6.08 -15.62
CA LYS A 23 18.00 -5.86 -16.25
C LYS A 23 18.74 -4.74 -15.55
N ALA A 24 18.04 -3.66 -15.23
CA ALA A 24 18.67 -2.50 -14.61
C ALA A 24 19.21 -2.81 -13.22
N THR A 25 18.52 -3.67 -12.49
CA THR A 25 18.88 -3.98 -11.10
C THR A 25 19.54 -5.33 -10.94
N ARG A 26 19.70 -6.06 -12.03
CA ARG A 26 20.30 -7.41 -12.02
C ARG A 26 19.53 -8.33 -11.08
N SER A 27 18.22 -8.20 -11.09
CA SER A 27 17.34 -9.05 -10.30
C SER A 27 16.61 -10.01 -11.23
N ASP A 28 15.85 -10.91 -10.65
CA ASP A 28 15.02 -11.79 -11.46
C ASP A 28 13.59 -11.26 -11.43
N ARG A 29 12.79 -11.77 -12.36
CA ARG A 29 11.43 -11.31 -12.54
C ARG A 29 10.58 -11.50 -11.28
N SER A 30 10.67 -12.66 -10.65
CA SER A 30 9.88 -12.93 -9.46
C SER A 30 10.21 -11.98 -8.32
N THR A 31 11.48 -11.68 -8.14
CA THR A 31 11.91 -10.78 -7.09
C THR A 31 11.36 -9.38 -7.31
N VAL A 32 11.46 -8.90 -8.55
CA VAL A 32 10.96 -7.55 -8.87
C VAL A 32 9.46 -7.48 -8.65
N MET A 33 8.74 -8.50 -9.12
CA MET A 33 7.29 -8.50 -8.99
C MET A 33 6.86 -8.55 -7.54
N ARG A 34 7.56 -9.34 -6.71
CA ARG A 34 7.23 -9.38 -5.29
C ARG A 34 7.52 -8.04 -4.62
N GLN A 35 8.61 -7.40 -4.98
CA GLN A 35 8.94 -6.09 -4.41
C GLN A 35 7.88 -5.05 -4.78
N TRP A 36 7.43 -5.07 -6.02
CA TRP A 36 6.41 -4.13 -6.47
C TRP A 36 5.08 -4.40 -5.80
N LEU A 37 4.74 -5.69 -5.64
CA LEU A 37 3.51 -6.06 -4.94
C LEU A 37 3.55 -5.61 -3.48
N TRP A 38 4.69 -5.80 -2.81
CA TRP A 38 4.81 -5.37 -1.42
C TRP A 38 4.63 -3.87 -1.30
N ARG A 39 5.26 -3.12 -2.18
CA ARG A 39 5.15 -1.68 -2.14
C ARG A 39 3.71 -1.21 -2.34
N SER A 40 3.03 -1.82 -3.31
CA SER A 40 1.64 -1.49 -3.56
C SER A 40 0.73 -1.94 -2.43
N ALA A 41 1.02 -3.11 -1.86
CA ALA A 41 0.21 -3.64 -0.77
C ALA A 41 0.30 -2.77 0.46
N GLU A 42 1.51 -2.28 0.77
CA GLU A 42 1.69 -1.40 1.91
C GLU A 42 0.86 -0.14 1.75
N HIS A 43 0.94 0.46 0.57
CA HIS A 43 0.18 1.67 0.29
C HIS A 43 -1.32 1.40 0.38
N GLU A 44 -1.76 0.30 -0.19
CA GLU A 44 -3.18 -0.04 -0.18
C GLU A 44 -3.70 -0.31 1.22
N LEU A 45 -2.92 -1.02 2.03
CA LEU A 45 -3.34 -1.30 3.39
C LEU A 45 -3.51 -0.02 4.20
N VAL A 46 -2.59 0.92 4.05
CA VAL A 46 -2.69 2.19 4.75
C VAL A 46 -3.91 2.97 4.27
N ASN A 47 -4.18 2.92 2.97
CA ASN A 47 -5.39 3.55 2.43
C ASN A 47 -6.65 2.94 3.05
N MET A 48 -6.68 1.62 3.18
CA MET A 48 -7.83 0.95 3.74
C MET A 48 -8.04 1.32 5.20
N VAL A 49 -6.96 1.49 5.94
CA VAL A 49 -7.05 1.93 7.32
C VAL A 49 -7.62 3.35 7.36
N GLY A 50 -7.11 4.22 6.50
CA GLY A 50 -7.60 5.59 6.45
C GLY A 50 -9.07 5.68 6.06
N ALA A 51 -9.54 4.74 5.25
CA ALA A 51 -10.94 4.71 4.82
C ALA A 51 -11.85 3.99 5.80
N GLY A 52 -11.30 3.48 6.89
CA GLY A 52 -12.11 2.78 7.88
C GLY A 52 -12.46 1.35 7.51
N GLN A 53 -11.83 0.81 6.49
CA GLN A 53 -12.10 -0.57 6.04
C GLN A 53 -11.24 -1.60 6.76
N LEU A 54 -10.23 -1.14 7.46
CA LEU A 54 -9.29 -2.03 8.13
C LEU A 54 -8.78 -1.32 9.38
N THR A 55 -8.58 -2.05 10.47
CA THR A 55 -8.05 -1.44 11.68
C THR A 55 -6.53 -1.35 11.59
N ILE A 56 -5.97 -0.40 12.34
CA ILE A 56 -4.53 -0.28 12.41
C ILE A 56 -3.91 -1.56 12.95
N GLY A 57 -4.56 -2.16 13.96
CA GLY A 57 -4.06 -3.40 14.53
C GLY A 57 -3.97 -4.51 13.50
N ARG A 58 -5.01 -4.64 12.67
CA ARG A 58 -5.00 -5.68 11.65
C ARG A 58 -3.95 -5.40 10.58
N ALA A 59 -3.81 -4.15 10.17
CA ALA A 59 -2.79 -3.78 9.19
C ALA A 59 -1.40 -4.08 9.72
N ALA A 60 -1.14 -3.72 10.97
CA ALA A 60 0.16 -3.98 11.58
C ALA A 60 0.43 -5.48 11.64
N GLU A 61 -0.60 -6.25 11.97
CA GLU A 61 -0.50 -7.69 12.02
C GLU A 61 -0.11 -8.28 10.67
N LEU A 62 -0.82 -7.85 9.63
CA LEU A 62 -0.59 -8.39 8.28
C LEU A 62 0.78 -8.03 7.75
N LEU A 63 1.29 -6.84 8.08
CA LEU A 63 2.60 -6.40 7.62
C LEU A 63 3.71 -6.76 8.61
N GLU A 64 3.34 -7.33 9.76
CA GLU A 64 4.29 -7.66 10.82
C GLU A 64 5.06 -6.43 11.28
N LEU A 65 4.33 -5.35 11.49
CA LEU A 65 4.89 -4.07 11.89
C LEU A 65 4.20 -3.58 13.16
N THR A 66 4.71 -2.52 13.73
CA THR A 66 4.08 -1.89 14.89
C THR A 66 3.06 -0.86 14.43
N HIS A 67 2.19 -0.44 15.34
CA HIS A 67 1.26 0.65 15.03
C HIS A 67 2.02 1.90 14.63
N TYR A 68 3.13 2.17 15.29
CA TYR A 68 3.95 3.31 14.97
C TYR A 68 4.44 3.29 13.52
N ASP A 69 4.85 2.09 13.08
CA ASP A 69 5.29 1.93 11.70
C ASP A 69 4.16 2.24 10.71
N ILE A 70 2.94 1.83 11.06
CA ILE A 70 1.78 2.11 10.20
C ILE A 70 1.56 3.63 10.09
N TYR A 71 1.66 4.34 11.21
CA TYR A 71 1.52 5.79 11.19
C TYR A 71 2.60 6.44 10.33
N ARG A 72 3.82 5.95 10.44
CA ARG A 72 4.91 6.49 9.64
C ARG A 72 4.69 6.26 8.16
N MET A 73 4.18 5.08 7.81
CA MET A 73 3.88 4.78 6.42
C MET A 73 2.77 5.67 5.89
N ALA A 74 1.76 5.91 6.72
CA ALA A 74 0.68 6.80 6.33
C ALA A 74 1.20 8.19 6.03
N ALA A 75 2.09 8.68 6.87
CA ALA A 75 2.68 10.00 6.67
C ALA A 75 3.48 10.04 5.38
N ALA A 76 4.24 8.98 5.11
CA ALA A 76 5.05 8.90 3.91
C ALA A 76 4.19 8.91 2.65
N HIS A 77 2.97 8.38 2.73
CA HIS A 77 2.05 8.36 1.59
C HIS A 77 1.06 9.51 1.63
N SER A 78 1.23 10.43 2.56
CA SER A 78 0.31 11.58 2.72
C SER A 78 -1.11 11.12 3.00
N ILE A 79 -1.25 10.03 3.71
CA ILE A 79 -2.56 9.49 4.08
C ILE A 79 -2.83 9.83 5.54
N GLN A 80 -3.99 10.40 5.78
CA GLN A 80 -4.35 10.77 7.14
C GLN A 80 -5.11 9.64 7.79
N LEU A 81 -4.57 9.11 8.86
CA LEU A 81 -5.25 8.11 9.65
C LEU A 81 -6.04 8.82 10.72
N GLY A 82 -7.27 8.56 10.78
CA GLY A 82 -8.13 9.20 11.72
C GLY A 82 -7.69 8.89 13.08
N ALA A 83 -7.43 9.86 13.77
CA ALA A 83 -7.18 9.61 15.05
C ALA A 83 -8.38 9.68 15.67
N SER A 84 -8.62 9.37 15.49
CA SER A 84 -9.51 9.43 15.98
C SER A 84 -10.45 9.92 15.52
N GLU A 85 -10.92 9.71 15.54
CA GLU A 85 -11.82 10.02 15.10
C GLU A 85 -12.17 11.20 15.10
N ASP A 86 -11.92 11.72 15.61
CA ASP A 86 -12.27 12.94 15.65
C ASP A 86 -11.69 13.53 14.62
N ALA A 87 -10.85 13.26 14.40
CA ALA A 87 -10.33 13.79 13.43
C ALA A 87 -10.96 13.38 12.26
N HIS A 88 -11.35 12.70 12.05
CA HIS A 88 -11.83 12.40 10.99
C HIS A 88 -12.89 12.84 10.69
N ALA A 89 -13.25 12.97 11.25
CA ALA A 89 -14.34 13.40 10.91
C ALA A 89 -14.18 14.65 10.34
N ILE A 90 -13.47 15.23 10.41
CA ILE A 90 -13.38 16.39 9.93
C ILE A 90 -12.92 16.46 8.71
N GLY A 91 -12.44 16.15 8.50
CA GLY A 91 -11.98 16.30 7.41
C GLY A 91 -12.37 15.84 6.39
N ARG A 92 -12.67 15.71 6.62
CA ARG A 92 -12.88 15.46 5.83
C ARG A 92 -13.30 15.71 5.01
N ASN A 93 -13.26 16.03 5.22
CA ASN A 93 -13.40 16.42 4.49
C ASN A 93 -13.21 16.87 3.90
N LEU A 94 -12.95 17.16 4.06
CA LEU A 94 -12.58 17.79 3.52
C LEU A 94 -12.31 17.75 2.75
N VAL A 95 -12.00 17.58 2.64
CA VAL A 95 -11.79 17.52 1.90
C VAL A 95 -11.75 17.23 1.26
N GLY A 96 -11.82 17.13 1.28
CA GLY A 96 -11.84 16.86 0.65
C GLY A 96 -11.71 16.52 0.05
N ASP A 97 -11.67 16.51 0.05
CA ASP A 97 -11.52 16.29 -0.50
C ASP A 97 -11.14 16.18 -0.98
N SER A 98 -11.07 16.26 -0.91
CA SER A 98 -10.62 16.23 -1.37
C SER A 98 -10.22 15.93 -1.76
N VAL A 99 -10.04 15.76 -1.81
CA VAL A 99 -9.62 15.42 -2.17
C VAL A 99 -9.40 14.88 -2.71
N GLN A 100 -9.24 14.53 -2.95
CA GLN A 100 -8.91 13.92 -3.45
C GLN A 100 -8.88 13.40 -4.29
N PRO A 101 -8.82 13.33 -4.63
CA PRO A 101 -8.61 12.76 -5.47
C PRO A 101 -8.24 12.11 -6.03
N ARG A 102 -8.11 11.64 -6.17
CA ARG A 102 -7.68 10.95 -6.55
C ARG A 102 -7.69 10.66 -7.46
N GLU A 103 -7.59 10.46 -7.60
CA GLU A 103 -7.54 10.16 -8.15
C GLU A 103 -7.47 10.10 -8.60
#